data_106e74a0531ccc736717f50f894af5e0
#
_entry.id   106e74a0531ccc736717f50f894af5e0
#
_cell.length_a   1.000
_cell.length_b   1.000
_cell.length_c   1.000
_cell.angle_alpha   90.00
_cell.angle_beta   90.00
_cell.angle_gamma   90.00
#
_symmetry.space_group_name_H-M   'P 1'
#
loop_
_entity.id
_entity.type
_entity.pdbx_description
1 polymer ?
#
loop_
_entity_poly.entity_id
_entity_poly.type
_entity_poly.pdbx_seq_one_letter_code
_entity_poly.pdbx_strand_id
1 'polypeptide(L)'
;MKKLLIISLLLLNGCAAPKTTTVSMKWPNVPQELTTPAADLIPLQDKDRSFTSLLLNADRNYSQYYQLRKKYEAWQEWYKTQQRIYQQSK
;
A
#
# COMPACT_ATOMS: atom_id res chain seq x y z
N MET A 1 -58.27 -18.91 18.65
CA MET A 1 -57.68 -17.57 18.65
C MET A 1 -56.37 -17.48 19.41
N LYS A 2 -56.21 -18.23 20.49
CA LYS A 2 -54.94 -18.24 21.25
C LYS A 2 -53.76 -18.84 20.48
N LYS A 3 -53.98 -19.73 19.53
CA LYS A 3 -52.95 -20.36 18.70
C LYS A 3 -52.36 -19.41 17.66
N LEU A 4 -53.14 -18.48 17.15
CA LEU A 4 -52.69 -17.46 16.18
C LEU A 4 -51.80 -16.40 16.81
N LEU A 5 -52.03 -16.08 18.09
CA LEU A 5 -51.23 -15.14 18.85
C LEU A 5 -49.81 -15.69 19.13
N ILE A 6 -49.71 -16.98 19.38
CA ILE A 6 -48.44 -17.66 19.66
C ILE A 6 -47.57 -17.73 18.40
N ILE A 7 -48.18 -17.97 17.24
CA ILE A 7 -47.47 -18.01 15.96
C ILE A 7 -46.97 -16.63 15.57
N SER A 8 -47.70 -15.58 15.87
CA SER A 8 -47.31 -14.21 15.63
C SER A 8 -46.10 -13.79 16.50
N LEU A 9 -46.01 -14.30 17.71
CA LEU A 9 -44.88 -14.00 18.62
C LEU A 9 -43.58 -14.69 18.19
N LEU A 10 -43.69 -15.88 17.57
CA LEU A 10 -42.52 -16.61 17.06
C LEU A 10 -41.87 -15.96 15.82
N LEU A 11 -42.68 -15.24 15.03
CA LEU A 11 -42.17 -14.54 13.84
C LEU A 11 -41.35 -13.30 14.16
N LEU A 12 -41.52 -12.71 15.34
CA LEU A 12 -40.79 -11.53 15.79
C LEU A 12 -39.38 -11.84 16.28
N ASN A 13 -39.08 -13.10 16.60
CA ASN A 13 -37.75 -13.49 17.07
C ASN A 13 -36.73 -13.68 15.95
N GLY A 14 -37.15 -13.73 14.69
CA GLY A 14 -36.27 -13.94 13.54
C GLY A 14 -35.51 -12.69 13.05
N CYS A 15 -35.87 -11.51 13.55
CA CYS A 15 -35.29 -10.24 13.04
C CYS A 15 -34.30 -9.60 14.01
N ALA A 16 -33.92 -10.28 15.08
CA ALA A 16 -33.27 -9.61 16.23
C ALA A 16 -31.77 -9.79 16.34
N ALA A 17 -31.07 -10.15 15.30
CA ALA A 17 -29.60 -10.22 15.38
C ALA A 17 -28.95 -9.43 14.25
N PRO A 18 -28.61 -8.14 14.46
CA PRO A 18 -27.68 -7.49 13.56
C PRO A 18 -26.35 -8.22 13.69
N LYS A 19 -25.94 -8.90 12.63
CA LYS A 19 -24.58 -9.42 12.54
C LYS A 19 -23.64 -8.21 12.50
N THR A 20 -23.14 -7.83 13.61
CA THR A 20 -21.99 -6.95 13.68
C THR A 20 -20.78 -7.72 13.17
N THR A 21 -20.55 -7.69 11.87
CA THR A 21 -19.27 -8.06 11.32
C THR A 21 -18.29 -6.98 11.73
N THR A 22 -17.52 -7.27 12.76
CA THR A 22 -16.31 -6.52 13.03
C THR A 22 -15.37 -6.75 11.86
N VAL A 23 -15.34 -5.80 10.93
CA VAL A 23 -14.31 -5.77 9.90
C VAL A 23 -13.01 -5.45 10.64
N SER A 24 -12.21 -6.48 10.94
CA SER A 24 -10.86 -6.25 11.42
C SER A 24 -10.10 -5.63 10.25
N MET A 25 -9.77 -4.35 10.38
CA MET A 25 -8.91 -3.67 9.43
C MET A 25 -7.51 -4.29 9.53
N LYS A 26 -7.18 -5.18 8.61
CA LYS A 26 -5.82 -5.63 8.46
C LYS A 26 -4.99 -4.49 7.84
N TRP A 27 -3.81 -4.31 8.37
CA TRP A 27 -2.85 -3.40 7.78
C TRP A 27 -2.61 -3.79 6.31
N PRO A 28 -2.68 -2.86 5.36
CA PRO A 28 -2.51 -3.21 3.96
C PRO A 28 -1.09 -3.70 3.69
N ASN A 29 -1.00 -4.74 2.86
CA ASN A 29 0.30 -5.23 2.42
C ASN A 29 0.93 -4.24 1.45
N VAL A 30 2.13 -3.81 1.78
CA VAL A 30 2.92 -2.95 0.89
C VAL A 30 3.60 -3.84 -0.15
N PRO A 31 3.54 -3.50 -1.44
CA PRO A 31 4.29 -4.24 -2.45
C PRO A 31 5.78 -4.30 -2.10
N GLN A 32 6.39 -5.48 -2.25
CA GLN A 32 7.78 -5.70 -1.87
C GLN A 32 8.74 -4.76 -2.59
N GLU A 33 8.43 -4.44 -3.82
CA GLU A 33 9.22 -3.52 -4.65
C GLU A 33 9.39 -2.14 -4.01
N LEU A 34 8.39 -1.70 -3.23
CA LEU A 34 8.43 -0.42 -2.56
C LEU A 34 9.23 -0.44 -1.26
N THR A 35 9.44 -1.62 -0.69
CA THR A 35 10.13 -1.78 0.59
C THR A 35 11.61 -2.15 0.43
N THR A 36 12.06 -2.44 -0.78
CA THR A 36 13.48 -2.68 -1.03
C THR A 36 14.29 -1.40 -0.83
N PRO A 37 15.45 -1.49 -0.15
CA PRO A 37 16.29 -0.32 0.02
C PRO A 37 16.74 0.29 -1.29
N ALA A 38 17.00 1.58 -1.29
CA ALA A 38 17.61 2.25 -2.43
C ALA A 38 19.04 1.74 -2.63
N ALA A 39 19.47 1.66 -3.88
CA ALA A 39 20.85 1.33 -4.18
C ALA A 39 21.78 2.47 -3.76
N ASP A 40 22.96 2.12 -3.29
CA ASP A 40 23.98 3.10 -2.95
C ASP A 40 24.50 3.81 -4.20
N LEU A 41 24.97 5.03 -4.02
CA LEU A 41 25.67 5.73 -5.08
C LEU A 41 26.96 5.00 -5.44
N ILE A 42 27.25 4.93 -6.72
CA ILE A 42 28.46 4.29 -7.22
C ILE A 42 29.64 5.24 -6.98
N PRO A 43 30.64 4.86 -6.17
CA PRO A 43 31.77 5.73 -5.91
C PRO A 43 32.66 5.88 -7.15
N LEU A 44 33.25 7.05 -7.29
CA LEU A 44 34.26 7.26 -8.30
C LEU A 44 35.52 6.48 -7.91
N GLN A 45 36.06 5.72 -8.84
CA GLN A 45 37.29 4.97 -8.58
C GLN A 45 38.49 5.91 -8.51
N ASP A 46 39.24 5.84 -7.43
CA ASP A 46 40.39 6.74 -7.19
C ASP A 46 41.49 6.66 -8.26
N LYS A 47 41.56 5.51 -8.95
CA LYS A 47 42.63 5.25 -9.93
C LYS A 47 42.37 5.86 -11.31
N ASP A 48 41.12 6.19 -11.64
CA ASP A 48 40.77 6.74 -12.95
C ASP A 48 40.06 8.07 -12.78
N ARG A 49 40.81 9.13 -12.93
CA ARG A 49 40.31 10.51 -12.85
C ARG A 49 40.06 11.13 -14.24
N SER A 50 39.92 10.31 -15.26
CA SER A 50 39.61 10.79 -16.58
C SER A 50 38.23 11.46 -16.65
N PHE A 51 38.08 12.40 -17.55
CA PHE A 51 36.80 13.07 -17.78
C PHE A 51 35.72 12.07 -18.22
N THR A 52 36.08 11.07 -19.02
CA THR A 52 35.18 10.00 -19.47
C THR A 52 34.68 9.19 -18.29
N SER A 53 35.57 8.81 -17.37
CA SER A 53 35.21 8.06 -16.17
C SER A 53 34.26 8.86 -15.28
N LEU A 54 34.50 10.14 -15.13
CA LEU A 54 33.65 11.05 -14.36
C LEU A 54 32.24 11.13 -14.98
N LEU A 55 32.15 11.27 -16.30
CA LEU A 55 30.87 11.30 -17.01
C LEU A 55 30.09 10.00 -16.86
N LEU A 56 30.75 8.85 -16.99
CA LEU A 56 30.12 7.54 -16.84
C LEU A 56 29.64 7.34 -15.42
N ASN A 57 30.42 7.76 -14.43
CA ASN A 57 30.01 7.69 -13.04
C ASN A 57 28.77 8.56 -12.76
N ALA A 58 28.79 9.78 -13.27
CA ALA A 58 27.65 10.69 -13.12
C ALA A 58 26.39 10.13 -13.80
N ASP A 59 26.53 9.55 -14.99
CA ASP A 59 25.42 8.95 -15.72
C ASP A 59 24.80 7.77 -14.96
N ARG A 60 25.64 6.89 -14.42
CA ARG A 60 25.19 5.76 -13.61
C ARG A 60 24.48 6.21 -12.35
N ASN A 61 25.01 7.20 -11.65
CA ASN A 61 24.41 7.75 -10.45
C ASN A 61 23.12 8.50 -10.75
N TYR A 62 23.03 9.16 -11.88
CA TYR A 62 21.80 9.79 -12.35
C TYR A 62 20.71 8.73 -12.61
N SER A 63 21.09 7.60 -13.21
CA SER A 63 20.19 6.47 -13.40
C SER A 63 19.68 5.91 -12.08
N GLN A 64 20.54 5.77 -11.07
CA GLN A 64 20.15 5.34 -9.71
C GLN A 64 19.15 6.30 -9.09
N TYR A 65 19.39 7.60 -9.21
CA TYR A 65 18.46 8.61 -8.75
C TYR A 65 17.10 8.49 -9.44
N TYR A 66 17.10 8.26 -10.74
CA TYR A 66 15.86 8.13 -11.51
C TYR A 66 15.03 6.92 -11.06
N GLN A 67 15.68 5.80 -10.78
CA GLN A 67 15.02 4.61 -10.25
C GLN A 67 14.43 4.86 -8.86
N LEU A 68 15.17 5.54 -8.01
CA LEU A 68 14.70 5.92 -6.68
C LEU A 68 13.49 6.87 -6.77
N ARG A 69 13.54 7.82 -7.68
CA ARG A 69 12.44 8.75 -7.92
C ARG A 69 11.17 8.02 -8.34
N LYS A 70 11.28 7.07 -9.27
CA LYS A 70 10.15 6.25 -9.70
C LYS A 70 9.57 5.43 -8.56
N LYS A 71 10.42 4.89 -7.71
CA LYS A 71 9.99 4.16 -6.52
C LYS A 71 9.22 5.07 -5.56
N TYR A 72 9.71 6.27 -5.36
CA TYR A 72 9.03 7.26 -4.53
C TYR A 72 7.66 7.65 -5.09
N GLU A 73 7.58 7.87 -6.39
CA GLU A 73 6.30 8.14 -7.06
C GLU A 73 5.33 6.96 -6.91
N ALA A 74 5.83 5.74 -7.00
CA ALA A 74 5.02 4.53 -6.79
C ALA A 74 4.50 4.44 -5.35
N TRP A 75 5.31 4.82 -4.36
CA TRP A 75 4.88 4.95 -2.97
C TRP A 75 3.75 5.96 -2.82
N GLN A 76 3.86 7.11 -3.45
CA GLN A 76 2.84 8.15 -3.41
C GLN A 76 1.52 7.66 -4.01
N GLU A 77 1.58 6.96 -5.14
CA GLU A 77 0.40 6.37 -5.77
C GLU A 77 -0.24 5.29 -4.88
N TRP A 78 0.58 4.43 -4.31
CA TRP A 78 0.10 3.40 -3.39
C TRP A 78 -0.61 4.05 -2.19
N TYR A 79 0.01 5.05 -1.60
CA TYR A 79 -0.56 5.76 -0.45
C TYR A 79 -1.90 6.40 -0.79
N LYS A 80 -1.99 7.10 -1.90
CA LYS A 80 -3.24 7.72 -2.36
C LYS A 80 -4.34 6.68 -2.58
N THR A 81 -3.98 5.54 -3.15
CA THR A 81 -4.92 4.45 -3.38
C THR A 81 -5.45 3.91 -2.05
N GLN A 82 -4.57 3.68 -1.07
CA GLN A 82 -4.98 3.21 0.25
C GLN A 82 -5.88 4.23 0.96
N GLN A 83 -5.53 5.50 0.85
CA GLN A 83 -6.33 6.57 1.42
C GLN A 83 -7.74 6.60 0.82
N ARG A 84 -7.87 6.47 -0.48
CA ARG A 84 -9.16 6.42 -1.17
C ARG A 84 -9.97 5.21 -0.72
N ILE A 85 -9.36 4.03 -0.64
CA ILE A 85 -10.02 2.81 -0.17
C ILE A 85 -10.53 3.00 1.25
N TYR A 86 -9.72 3.56 2.11
CA TYR A 86 -10.09 3.83 3.50
C TYR A 86 -11.29 4.79 3.58
N GLN A 87 -11.30 5.85 2.78
CA GLN A 87 -12.41 6.80 2.77
C GLN A 87 -13.71 6.18 2.23
N GLN A 88 -13.61 5.29 1.25
CA GLN A 88 -14.77 4.59 0.70
C GLN A 88 -15.35 3.54 1.65
N SER A 89 -14.55 3.02 2.56
CA SER A 89 -14.98 2.00 3.51
C SER A 89 -15.67 2.56 4.76
N LYS A 90 -15.71 3.87 4.90
CA LYS A 90 -16.50 4.54 5.95
C LYS A 90 -17.98 4.58 5.53
#